data_add9b28cd468bcc375ba4859a1bfdf8c
#
_entry.id   add9b28cd468bcc375ba4859a1bfdf8c
#
_cell.length_a   1.000
_cell.length_b   1.000
_cell.length_c   1.000
_cell.angle_alpha   90.00
_cell.angle_beta   90.00
_cell.angle_gamma   90.00
#
_symmetry.space_group_name_H-M   'P 1'
#
loop_
_entity.id
_entity.type
_entity.pdbx_description
1 polymer ?
#
loop_
_entity_poly.entity_id
_entity_poly.type
_entity_poly.pdbx_seq_one_letter_code
_entity_poly.pdbx_strand_id
1 'polypeptide(L)'
;EAAALDDIYWGCVQQTLEQGFNIARNAALLAEVPHSVPAVTVNRLCGSSMQALHDAARMIMTGDAQACLVGGVEHMGHVPMSHGVDFHPGLSRNVAKAAGMMGLTAEMLARMHGISREMQDAFAARSHARAWAATQSAAFKNEIIPTGGHDADGVLKQFNYDEVIRPETTVEALATLRPAFDPVNGMVTAGTSSALSDGAAAMLVMSE
;
A
#
# COMPACT_ATOMS: atom_id res chain seq x y z
N GLU A 1 -6.01 -20.19 18.82
CA GLU A 1 -7.24 -19.51 19.26
C GLU A 1 -6.94 -18.02 19.41
N ALA A 2 -7.90 -17.14 19.03
CA ALA A 2 -7.72 -15.70 19.09
C ALA A 2 -7.48 -15.19 20.53
N ALA A 3 -7.97 -15.90 21.53
CA ALA A 3 -7.75 -15.59 22.95
C ALA A 3 -6.31 -15.82 23.43
N ALA A 4 -5.47 -16.49 22.64
CA ALA A 4 -4.06 -16.71 22.95
C ALA A 4 -3.15 -15.61 22.42
N LEU A 5 -3.71 -14.57 21.79
CA LEU A 5 -2.96 -13.40 21.38
C LEU A 5 -2.70 -12.47 22.56
N ASP A 6 -1.46 -12.03 22.70
CA ASP A 6 -1.08 -11.04 23.70
C ASP A 6 -1.33 -9.62 23.22
N ASP A 7 -1.10 -9.35 21.91
CA ASP A 7 -1.29 -8.01 21.33
C ASP A 7 -1.49 -8.06 19.81
N ILE A 8 -2.00 -6.95 19.26
CA ILE A 8 -2.20 -6.74 17.83
C ILE A 8 -1.52 -5.44 17.40
N TYR A 9 -0.59 -5.53 16.45
CA TYR A 9 0.11 -4.40 15.83
C TYR A 9 -0.31 -4.25 14.38
N TRP A 10 -0.86 -3.10 14.00
CA TRP A 10 -1.43 -2.92 12.67
C TRP A 10 -0.97 -1.62 12.03
N GLY A 11 -0.41 -1.72 10.83
CA GLY A 11 0.02 -0.56 10.05
C GLY A 11 -1.15 0.08 9.32
N CYS A 12 -1.30 1.40 9.43
CA CYS A 12 -2.22 2.19 8.62
C CYS A 12 -1.72 3.64 8.58
N VAL A 13 -1.71 4.23 7.37
CA VAL A 13 -1.23 5.61 7.18
C VAL A 13 -2.36 6.61 7.35
N GLN A 14 -3.46 6.42 6.64
CA GLN A 14 -4.60 7.35 6.64
C GLN A 14 -5.63 6.93 7.69
N GLN A 15 -5.37 7.34 8.93
CA GLN A 15 -6.23 7.02 10.08
C GLN A 15 -7.41 8.01 10.17
N THR A 16 -8.18 8.10 9.08
CA THR A 16 -9.36 8.97 8.93
C THR A 16 -10.53 8.19 8.34
N LEU A 17 -11.73 8.75 8.39
CA LEU A 17 -12.97 8.11 7.91
C LEU A 17 -13.13 6.70 8.51
N GLU A 18 -13.41 5.67 7.72
CA GLU A 18 -13.56 4.30 8.18
C GLU A 18 -12.27 3.69 8.77
N GLN A 19 -11.10 4.27 8.49
CA GLN A 19 -9.82 3.89 9.09
C GLN A 19 -9.50 4.74 10.35
N GLY A 20 -10.46 5.57 10.79
CA GLY A 20 -10.28 6.50 11.87
C GLY A 20 -10.06 5.86 13.25
N PHE A 21 -9.53 6.66 14.17
CA PHE A 21 -9.14 6.29 15.51
C PHE A 21 -8.07 5.18 15.52
N ASN A 22 -8.47 3.96 15.85
CA ASN A 22 -7.60 2.79 15.93
C ASN A 22 -8.16 1.66 15.08
N ILE A 23 -7.78 1.64 13.79
CA ILE A 23 -8.28 0.62 12.85
C ILE A 23 -7.91 -0.80 13.28
N ALA A 24 -6.75 -1.00 13.92
CA ALA A 24 -6.37 -2.28 14.49
C ALA A 24 -7.43 -2.80 15.47
N ARG A 25 -7.88 -1.92 16.37
CA ARG A 25 -8.91 -2.27 17.35
C ARG A 25 -10.26 -2.54 16.69
N ASN A 26 -10.65 -1.69 15.74
CA ASN A 26 -11.91 -1.83 15.02
C ASN A 26 -11.96 -3.15 14.23
N ALA A 27 -10.88 -3.49 13.51
CA ALA A 27 -10.76 -4.73 12.77
C ALA A 27 -10.79 -5.96 13.70
N ALA A 28 -10.08 -5.90 14.83
CA ALA A 28 -10.09 -6.97 15.83
C ALA A 28 -11.49 -7.24 16.38
N LEU A 29 -12.25 -6.20 16.70
CA LEU A 29 -13.62 -6.32 17.19
C LEU A 29 -14.57 -6.87 16.10
N LEU A 30 -14.43 -6.46 14.86
CA LEU A 30 -15.19 -6.99 13.73
C LEU A 30 -14.87 -8.47 13.46
N ALA A 31 -13.64 -8.89 13.71
CA ALA A 31 -13.19 -10.27 13.60
C ALA A 31 -13.50 -11.12 14.86
N GLU A 32 -14.27 -10.57 15.79
CA GLU A 32 -14.66 -11.23 17.05
C GLU A 32 -13.46 -11.67 17.92
N VAL A 33 -12.32 -11.00 17.76
CA VAL A 33 -11.19 -11.20 18.68
C VAL A 33 -11.62 -10.74 20.08
N PRO A 34 -11.33 -11.51 21.14
CA PRO A 34 -11.72 -11.13 22.48
C PRO A 34 -11.26 -9.72 22.85
N HIS A 35 -12.13 -8.94 23.47
CA HIS A 35 -11.84 -7.57 23.85
C HIS A 35 -10.73 -7.42 24.91
N SER A 36 -10.32 -8.53 25.53
CA SER A 36 -9.14 -8.60 26.41
C SER A 36 -7.81 -8.50 25.62
N VAL A 37 -7.80 -8.81 24.31
CA VAL A 37 -6.62 -8.67 23.47
C VAL A 37 -6.48 -7.21 23.07
N PRO A 38 -5.41 -6.49 23.45
CA PRO A 38 -5.18 -5.11 23.05
C PRO A 38 -4.84 -5.00 21.55
N ALA A 39 -4.92 -3.79 21.02
CA ALA A 39 -4.54 -3.52 19.64
C ALA A 39 -4.05 -2.09 19.47
N VAL A 40 -3.03 -1.89 18.65
CA VAL A 40 -2.48 -0.59 18.31
C VAL A 40 -2.29 -0.40 16.82
N THR A 41 -2.63 0.78 16.33
CA THR A 41 -2.34 1.20 14.96
C THR A 41 -1.08 2.02 14.93
N VAL A 42 -0.13 1.65 14.08
CA VAL A 42 1.16 2.33 13.91
C VAL A 42 1.26 3.00 12.55
N ASN A 43 1.91 4.15 12.50
CA ASN A 43 2.14 4.88 11.26
C ASN A 43 3.62 5.21 11.09
N ARG A 44 4.23 4.66 10.06
CA ARG A 44 5.55 5.00 9.52
C ARG A 44 5.47 5.08 7.99
N LEU A 45 4.42 5.73 7.49
CA LEU A 45 4.09 5.80 6.07
C LEU A 45 4.12 4.39 5.43
N CYS A 46 4.70 4.23 4.25
CA CYS A 46 4.77 2.94 3.54
C CYS A 46 5.46 1.81 4.33
N GLY A 47 6.21 2.13 5.39
CA GLY A 47 6.85 1.18 6.30
C GLY A 47 6.03 0.80 7.54
N SER A 48 4.73 1.16 7.60
CA SER A 48 3.91 0.98 8.81
C SER A 48 3.75 -0.48 9.22
N SER A 49 3.44 -1.39 8.29
CA SER A 49 3.32 -2.82 8.59
C SER A 49 4.66 -3.46 8.97
N MET A 50 5.77 -3.00 8.39
CA MET A 50 7.11 -3.41 8.81
C MET A 50 7.41 -2.93 10.24
N GLN A 51 6.99 -1.72 10.60
CA GLN A 51 7.10 -1.22 11.97
C GLN A 51 6.27 -2.07 12.94
N ALA A 52 5.04 -2.42 12.57
CA ALA A 52 4.18 -3.31 13.35
C ALA A 52 4.87 -4.66 13.61
N LEU A 53 5.50 -5.26 12.60
CA LEU A 53 6.28 -6.48 12.75
C LEU A 53 7.47 -6.30 13.69
N HIS A 54 8.20 -5.20 13.58
CA HIS A 54 9.34 -4.92 14.46
C HIS A 54 8.91 -4.75 15.94
N ASP A 55 7.77 -4.13 16.19
CA ASP A 55 7.29 -3.91 17.55
C ASP A 55 6.83 -5.24 18.18
N ALA A 56 6.07 -6.07 17.47
CA ALA A 56 5.70 -7.41 17.89
C ALA A 56 6.93 -8.30 18.15
N ALA A 57 7.89 -8.31 17.23
CA ALA A 57 9.13 -9.08 17.39
C ALA A 57 9.91 -8.66 18.64
N ARG A 58 10.00 -7.36 18.92
CA ARG A 58 10.67 -6.85 20.13
C ARG A 58 9.94 -7.29 21.40
N MET A 59 8.61 -7.21 21.44
CA MET A 59 7.84 -7.70 22.60
C MET A 59 8.09 -9.18 22.88
N ILE A 60 8.14 -10.00 21.83
CA ILE A 60 8.43 -11.44 21.98
C ILE A 60 9.87 -11.65 22.44
N MET A 61 10.85 -10.93 21.87
CA MET A 61 12.27 -11.04 22.23
C MET A 61 12.54 -10.60 23.67
N THR A 62 11.77 -9.66 24.21
CA THR A 62 11.87 -9.21 25.62
C THR A 62 11.10 -10.10 26.60
N GLY A 63 10.28 -11.03 26.08
CA GLY A 63 9.47 -11.92 26.90
C GLY A 63 8.16 -11.29 27.39
N ASP A 64 7.79 -10.10 26.87
CA ASP A 64 6.55 -9.42 27.21
C ASP A 64 5.32 -10.00 26.50
N ALA A 65 5.54 -10.76 25.40
CA ALA A 65 4.51 -11.47 24.66
C ALA A 65 5.01 -12.82 24.16
N GLN A 66 4.08 -13.74 23.90
CA GLN A 66 4.34 -15.04 23.27
C GLN A 66 3.76 -15.11 21.86
N ALA A 67 2.66 -14.42 21.59
CA ALA A 67 1.97 -14.45 20.32
C ALA A 67 1.34 -13.09 20.00
N CYS A 68 1.71 -12.50 18.86
CA CYS A 68 1.17 -11.25 18.37
C CYS A 68 0.59 -11.41 16.97
N LEU A 69 -0.56 -10.77 16.71
CA LEU A 69 -1.08 -10.60 15.36
C LEU A 69 -0.51 -9.30 14.78
N VAL A 70 0.10 -9.40 13.61
CA VAL A 70 0.71 -8.26 12.91
C VAL A 70 0.06 -8.11 11.54
N GLY A 71 -0.14 -6.88 11.10
CA GLY A 71 -0.66 -6.67 9.77
C GLY A 71 -0.66 -5.21 9.34
N GLY A 72 -1.51 -4.93 8.40
CA GLY A 72 -1.78 -3.58 7.93
C GLY A 72 -2.93 -3.53 6.94
N VAL A 73 -3.46 -2.36 6.78
CA VAL A 73 -4.56 -2.08 5.86
C VAL A 73 -4.44 -0.66 5.32
N GLU A 74 -4.82 -0.50 4.06
CA GLU A 74 -5.04 0.81 3.47
C GLU A 74 -6.17 0.71 2.45
N HIS A 75 -7.20 1.54 2.61
CA HIS A 75 -8.33 1.64 1.70
C HIS A 75 -8.22 2.95 0.91
N MET A 76 -7.43 2.94 -0.15
CA MET A 76 -7.11 4.14 -0.92
C MET A 76 -8.24 4.57 -1.86
N GLY A 77 -9.18 3.67 -2.13
CA GLY A 77 -10.37 3.97 -2.92
C GLY A 77 -11.37 4.89 -2.20
N HIS A 78 -11.51 4.72 -0.88
CA HIS A 78 -12.44 5.50 -0.05
C HIS A 78 -11.76 6.56 0.79
N VAL A 79 -10.53 6.32 1.24
CA VAL A 79 -9.77 7.23 2.11
C VAL A 79 -8.64 7.87 1.30
N PRO A 80 -8.85 9.08 0.73
CA PRO A 80 -7.83 9.75 -0.08
C PRO A 80 -6.55 10.00 0.71
N MET A 81 -5.39 9.78 0.09
CA MET A 81 -4.05 9.91 0.70
C MET A 81 -3.79 11.25 1.40
N SER A 82 -4.46 12.32 0.98
CA SER A 82 -4.28 13.66 1.54
C SER A 82 -5.46 14.13 2.38
N HIS A 83 -6.41 13.24 2.68
CA HIS A 83 -7.60 13.64 3.46
C HIS A 83 -7.20 14.09 4.87
N GLY A 84 -7.59 15.32 5.22
CA GLY A 84 -7.30 15.89 6.53
C GLY A 84 -5.83 16.22 6.80
N VAL A 85 -4.96 16.17 5.79
CA VAL A 85 -3.55 16.55 5.93
C VAL A 85 -3.40 18.06 5.86
N ASP A 86 -3.00 18.66 6.97
CA ASP A 86 -2.71 20.09 7.10
C ASP A 86 -1.38 20.28 7.83
N PHE A 87 -0.32 20.46 7.07
CA PHE A 87 1.03 20.58 7.62
C PHE A 87 1.26 21.95 8.27
N HIS A 88 1.91 21.95 9.42
CA HIS A 88 2.35 23.19 10.04
C HIS A 88 3.26 24.01 9.08
N PRO A 89 2.99 25.32 8.86
CA PRO A 89 3.73 26.13 7.88
C PRO A 89 5.24 26.15 8.08
N GLY A 90 5.71 26.06 9.33
CA GLY A 90 7.12 26.01 9.67
C GLY A 90 7.87 24.80 9.14
N LEU A 91 7.18 23.75 8.73
CA LEU A 91 7.82 22.54 8.17
C LEU A 91 8.63 22.87 6.92
N SER A 92 8.19 23.85 6.13
CA SER A 92 8.87 24.30 4.91
C SER A 92 10.27 24.87 5.12
N ARG A 93 10.64 25.21 6.37
CA ARG A 93 12.00 25.67 6.71
C ARG A 93 13.02 24.54 6.70
N ASN A 94 12.57 23.29 6.92
CA ASN A 94 13.45 22.13 7.08
C ASN A 94 13.29 21.11 5.95
N VAL A 95 12.13 21.10 5.29
CA VAL A 95 11.79 20.15 4.24
C VAL A 95 11.15 20.88 3.07
N ALA A 96 11.68 20.69 1.87
CA ALA A 96 11.05 21.21 0.67
C ALA A 96 9.67 20.58 0.48
N LYS A 97 8.65 21.38 0.18
CA LYS A 97 7.27 20.90 -0.05
C LYS A 97 7.21 19.77 -1.10
N ALA A 98 8.05 19.87 -2.12
CA ALA A 98 8.18 18.86 -3.16
C ALA A 98 8.69 17.49 -2.64
N ALA A 99 9.40 17.44 -1.52
CA ALA A 99 9.88 16.18 -0.95
C ALA A 99 8.74 15.28 -0.41
N GLY A 100 7.57 15.87 -0.14
CA GLY A 100 6.35 15.12 0.20
C GLY A 100 5.57 14.60 -1.01
N MET A 101 6.01 14.92 -2.22
CA MET A 101 5.36 14.52 -3.47
C MET A 101 6.22 13.49 -4.22
N MET A 102 5.92 12.20 -4.03
CA MET A 102 6.73 11.10 -4.57
C MET A 102 6.96 11.16 -6.09
N GLY A 103 5.98 11.67 -6.84
CA GLY A 103 6.13 11.86 -8.28
C GLY A 103 7.23 12.88 -8.65
N LEU A 104 7.33 13.98 -7.90
CA LEU A 104 8.42 14.96 -8.10
C LEU A 104 9.78 14.40 -7.65
N THR A 105 9.79 13.55 -6.62
CA THR A 105 11.01 12.82 -6.25
C THR A 105 11.45 11.88 -7.36
N ALA A 106 10.52 11.15 -7.99
CA ALA A 106 10.82 10.30 -9.14
C ALA A 106 11.36 11.10 -10.34
N GLU A 107 10.77 12.27 -10.64
CA GLU A 107 11.29 13.19 -11.67
C GLU A 107 12.73 13.63 -11.38
N MET A 108 13.01 13.99 -10.13
CA MET A 108 14.36 14.39 -9.72
C MET A 108 15.35 13.23 -9.89
N LEU A 109 15.01 12.03 -9.43
CA LEU A 109 15.88 10.86 -9.56
C LEU A 109 16.11 10.47 -11.01
N ALA A 110 15.08 10.55 -11.86
CA ALA A 110 15.23 10.30 -13.28
C ALA A 110 16.27 11.22 -13.93
N ARG A 111 16.23 12.52 -13.60
CA ARG A 111 17.22 13.50 -14.08
C ARG A 111 18.62 13.24 -13.52
N MET A 112 18.73 12.96 -12.22
CA MET A 112 20.02 12.69 -11.57
C MET A 112 20.72 11.45 -12.13
N HIS A 113 19.98 10.44 -12.51
CA HIS A 113 20.50 9.15 -12.98
C HIS A 113 20.41 8.96 -14.50
N GLY A 114 19.99 9.98 -15.25
CA GLY A 114 19.88 9.91 -16.70
C GLY A 114 18.86 8.88 -17.20
N ILE A 115 17.79 8.64 -16.43
CA ILE A 115 16.72 7.69 -16.80
C ILE A 115 15.76 8.41 -17.74
N SER A 116 15.74 8.01 -19.02
CA SER A 116 14.89 8.64 -20.02
C SER A 116 13.43 8.19 -19.92
N ARG A 117 12.54 8.89 -20.60
CA ARG A 117 11.13 8.54 -20.73
C ARG A 117 10.96 7.17 -21.40
N GLU A 118 11.72 6.89 -22.44
CA GLU A 118 11.67 5.64 -23.17
C GLU A 118 12.10 4.44 -22.29
N MET A 119 13.10 4.65 -21.43
CA MET A 119 13.51 3.63 -20.45
C MET A 119 12.40 3.31 -19.46
N GLN A 120 11.67 4.33 -18.98
CA GLN A 120 10.54 4.17 -18.07
C GLN A 120 9.38 3.45 -18.75
N ASP A 121 9.01 3.86 -19.97
CA ASP A 121 7.93 3.24 -20.75
C ASP A 121 8.25 1.77 -21.08
N ALA A 122 9.48 1.46 -21.49
CA ALA A 122 9.91 0.09 -21.74
C ALA A 122 9.87 -0.79 -20.48
N PHE A 123 10.23 -0.24 -19.32
CA PHE A 123 10.12 -0.94 -18.05
C PHE A 123 8.66 -1.24 -17.70
N ALA A 124 7.77 -0.25 -17.83
CA ALA A 124 6.35 -0.39 -17.53
C ALA A 124 5.66 -1.42 -18.46
N ALA A 125 5.90 -1.35 -19.79
CA ALA A 125 5.37 -2.33 -20.75
C ALA A 125 5.84 -3.76 -20.40
N ARG A 126 7.12 -3.93 -20.09
CA ARG A 126 7.67 -5.23 -19.66
C ARG A 126 7.05 -5.72 -18.35
N SER A 127 6.76 -4.83 -17.41
CA SER A 127 6.13 -5.15 -16.13
C SER A 127 4.73 -5.74 -16.36
N HIS A 128 3.89 -5.07 -17.14
CA HIS A 128 2.56 -5.56 -17.51
C HIS A 128 2.62 -6.91 -18.27
N ALA A 129 3.52 -7.05 -19.24
CA ALA A 129 3.69 -8.28 -20.00
C ALA A 129 4.07 -9.47 -19.10
N ARG A 130 4.97 -9.26 -18.13
CA ARG A 130 5.38 -10.30 -17.17
C ARG A 130 4.25 -10.68 -16.22
N ALA A 131 3.54 -9.69 -15.67
CA ALA A 131 2.41 -9.93 -14.78
C ALA A 131 1.28 -10.67 -15.50
N TRP A 132 1.00 -10.31 -16.75
CA TRP A 132 0.03 -11.01 -17.59
C TRP A 132 0.44 -12.45 -17.85
N ALA A 133 1.67 -12.71 -18.27
CA ALA A 133 2.18 -14.05 -18.50
C ALA A 133 2.09 -14.92 -17.23
N ALA A 134 2.41 -14.37 -16.05
CA ALA A 134 2.26 -15.06 -14.77
C ALA A 134 0.79 -15.38 -14.44
N THR A 135 -0.13 -14.46 -14.74
CA THR A 135 -1.57 -14.67 -14.58
C THR A 135 -2.07 -15.79 -15.49
N GLN A 136 -1.69 -15.77 -16.77
CA GLN A 136 -2.09 -16.79 -17.74
C GLN A 136 -1.55 -18.20 -17.42
N SER A 137 -0.36 -18.27 -16.85
CA SER A 137 0.23 -19.53 -16.38
C SER A 137 -0.29 -19.99 -15.02
N ALA A 138 -1.25 -19.28 -14.44
CA ALA A 138 -1.79 -19.52 -13.10
C ALA A 138 -0.71 -19.56 -11.99
N ALA A 139 0.39 -18.80 -12.14
CA ALA A 139 1.49 -18.76 -11.19
C ALA A 139 1.03 -18.30 -9.78
N PHE A 140 0.01 -17.44 -9.71
CA PHE A 140 -0.54 -16.90 -8.46
C PHE A 140 -1.76 -17.66 -7.93
N LYS A 141 -2.14 -18.80 -8.54
CA LYS A 141 -3.36 -19.54 -8.18
C LYS A 141 -3.46 -19.90 -6.69
N ASN A 142 -2.34 -20.18 -6.06
CA ASN A 142 -2.27 -20.57 -4.65
C ASN A 142 -2.16 -19.37 -3.69
N GLU A 143 -2.02 -18.16 -4.21
CA GLU A 143 -1.83 -16.93 -3.44
C GLU A 143 -3.06 -16.03 -3.48
N ILE A 144 -3.82 -16.05 -4.58
CA ILE A 144 -5.03 -15.25 -4.75
C ILE A 144 -6.20 -15.91 -4.03
N ILE A 145 -6.79 -15.18 -3.08
CA ILE A 145 -8.02 -15.57 -2.38
C ILE A 145 -9.16 -14.75 -2.98
N PRO A 146 -10.16 -15.40 -3.64
CA PRO A 146 -11.31 -14.68 -4.17
C PRO A 146 -12.05 -13.92 -3.08
N THR A 147 -12.23 -12.61 -3.27
CA THR A 147 -12.80 -11.70 -2.26
C THR A 147 -13.98 -10.93 -2.85
N GLY A 148 -15.07 -10.83 -2.09
CA GLY A 148 -16.21 -9.97 -2.45
C GLY A 148 -15.85 -8.49 -2.28
N GLY A 149 -16.24 -7.66 -3.23
CA GLY A 149 -16.05 -6.21 -3.16
C GLY A 149 -16.95 -5.49 -4.15
N HIS A 150 -16.96 -4.16 -4.09
CA HIS A 150 -17.72 -3.34 -5.03
C HIS A 150 -16.81 -2.83 -6.13
N ASP A 151 -17.29 -2.85 -7.37
CA ASP A 151 -16.60 -2.21 -8.49
C ASP A 151 -16.81 -0.69 -8.50
N ALA A 152 -16.29 -0.01 -9.52
CA ALA A 152 -16.38 1.44 -9.65
C ALA A 152 -17.84 1.97 -9.74
N ASP A 153 -18.77 1.12 -10.14
CA ASP A 153 -20.20 1.45 -10.23
C ASP A 153 -20.97 1.08 -8.95
N GLY A 154 -20.27 0.59 -7.93
CA GLY A 154 -20.85 0.14 -6.66
C GLY A 154 -21.56 -1.22 -6.73
N VAL A 155 -21.31 -1.99 -7.78
CA VAL A 155 -21.89 -3.32 -7.94
C VAL A 155 -21.04 -4.36 -7.23
N LEU A 156 -21.64 -5.16 -6.36
CA LEU A 156 -20.96 -6.25 -5.66
C LEU A 156 -20.55 -7.33 -6.66
N LYS A 157 -19.26 -7.63 -6.70
CA LYS A 157 -18.70 -8.74 -7.49
C LYS A 157 -17.58 -9.45 -6.75
N GLN A 158 -17.18 -10.60 -7.26
CA GLN A 158 -16.03 -11.34 -6.75
C GLN A 158 -14.77 -10.99 -7.53
N PHE A 159 -13.76 -10.51 -6.83
CA PHE A 159 -12.43 -10.26 -7.37
C PHE A 159 -11.57 -11.51 -7.15
N ASN A 160 -11.01 -12.04 -8.22
CA ASN A 160 -10.16 -13.23 -8.23
C ASN A 160 -8.92 -13.06 -9.11
N TYR A 161 -8.58 -11.82 -9.46
CA TYR A 161 -7.43 -11.45 -10.28
C TYR A 161 -6.98 -10.02 -9.95
N ASP A 162 -5.75 -9.68 -10.34
CA ASP A 162 -5.19 -8.33 -10.19
C ASP A 162 -5.71 -7.40 -11.30
N GLU A 163 -6.60 -6.48 -10.96
CA GLU A 163 -7.27 -5.59 -11.94
C GLU A 163 -6.33 -4.56 -12.58
N VAL A 164 -5.17 -4.29 -11.98
CA VAL A 164 -4.22 -3.28 -12.48
C VAL A 164 -3.40 -3.74 -13.67
N ILE A 165 -3.43 -5.03 -13.99
CA ILE A 165 -2.70 -5.60 -15.14
C ILE A 165 -3.38 -5.19 -16.44
N ARG A 166 -2.62 -4.58 -17.34
CA ARG A 166 -3.07 -4.16 -18.67
C ARG A 166 -2.27 -4.89 -19.76
N PRO A 167 -2.75 -6.04 -20.26
CA PRO A 167 -1.99 -6.90 -21.17
C PRO A 167 -1.69 -6.24 -22.53
N GLU A 168 -2.52 -5.27 -22.93
CA GLU A 168 -2.38 -4.52 -24.19
C GLU A 168 -1.38 -3.36 -24.11
N THR A 169 -0.70 -3.19 -22.96
CA THR A 169 0.25 -2.08 -22.78
C THR A 169 1.46 -2.23 -23.71
N THR A 170 1.69 -1.21 -24.54
CA THR A 170 2.87 -1.13 -25.42
C THR A 170 3.67 0.13 -25.15
N VAL A 171 4.93 0.18 -25.55
CA VAL A 171 5.78 1.37 -25.41
C VAL A 171 5.21 2.54 -26.21
N GLU A 172 4.67 2.28 -27.39
CA GLU A 172 4.04 3.28 -28.27
C GLU A 172 2.80 3.90 -27.61
N ALA A 173 1.98 3.10 -26.96
CA ALA A 173 0.81 3.59 -26.23
C ALA A 173 1.22 4.43 -25.01
N LEU A 174 2.22 3.98 -24.25
CA LEU A 174 2.75 4.71 -23.11
C LEU A 174 3.37 6.05 -23.51
N ALA A 175 4.07 6.10 -24.65
CA ALA A 175 4.69 7.32 -25.16
C ALA A 175 3.69 8.46 -25.43
N THR A 176 2.41 8.16 -25.63
CA THR A 176 1.35 9.16 -25.83
C THR A 176 0.88 9.82 -24.54
N LEU A 177 1.21 9.27 -23.39
CA LEU A 177 0.76 9.78 -22.09
C LEU A 177 1.49 11.06 -21.71
N ARG A 178 0.73 11.99 -21.11
CA ARG A 178 1.29 13.25 -20.62
C ARG A 178 1.98 13.04 -19.28
N PRO A 179 3.04 13.81 -18.97
CA PRO A 179 3.62 13.85 -17.64
C PRO A 179 2.56 14.17 -16.57
N ALA A 180 2.61 13.45 -15.45
CA ALA A 180 1.60 13.55 -14.40
C ALA A 180 1.96 14.56 -13.29
N PHE A 181 3.26 14.80 -13.06
CA PHE A 181 3.73 15.57 -11.89
C PHE A 181 4.44 16.87 -12.27
N ASP A 182 5.12 16.92 -13.39
CA ASP A 182 5.72 18.14 -13.97
C ASP A 182 5.20 18.31 -15.41
N PRO A 183 4.15 19.12 -15.63
CA PRO A 183 3.49 19.23 -16.93
C PRO A 183 4.39 19.76 -18.06
N VAL A 184 5.47 20.45 -17.71
CA VAL A 184 6.34 21.14 -18.70
C VAL A 184 7.54 20.28 -19.07
N ASN A 185 8.23 19.73 -18.07
CA ASN A 185 9.52 19.04 -18.28
C ASN A 185 9.52 17.62 -17.69
N GLY A 186 8.37 17.11 -17.30
CA GLY A 186 8.27 15.80 -16.65
C GLY A 186 8.40 14.64 -17.61
N MET A 187 8.75 13.50 -17.04
CA MET A 187 8.88 12.22 -17.72
C MET A 187 7.99 11.12 -17.10
N VAL A 188 7.65 11.28 -15.81
CA VAL A 188 6.82 10.31 -15.09
C VAL A 188 5.35 10.47 -15.46
N THR A 189 4.71 9.39 -15.88
CA THR A 189 3.32 9.39 -16.36
C THR A 189 2.44 8.46 -15.50
N ALA A 190 1.14 8.49 -15.73
CA ALA A 190 0.23 7.51 -15.11
C ALA A 190 0.58 6.07 -15.49
N GLY A 191 1.12 5.85 -16.70
CA GLY A 191 1.52 4.51 -17.18
C GLY A 191 2.82 4.00 -16.57
N THR A 192 3.65 4.88 -16.00
CA THR A 192 4.90 4.52 -15.31
C THR A 192 4.81 4.68 -13.79
N SER A 193 3.63 4.99 -13.28
CA SER A 193 3.34 5.14 -11.85
C SER A 193 2.58 3.94 -11.31
N SER A 194 2.74 3.65 -10.02
CA SER A 194 1.93 2.67 -9.31
C SER A 194 0.46 3.09 -9.24
N ALA A 195 -0.45 2.14 -9.38
CA ALA A 195 -1.86 2.39 -9.14
C ALA A 195 -2.13 2.65 -7.65
N LEU A 196 -3.18 3.41 -7.36
CA LEU A 196 -3.78 3.46 -6.03
C LEU A 196 -4.55 2.15 -5.84
N SER A 197 -4.26 1.42 -4.77
CA SER A 197 -4.85 0.09 -4.55
C SER A 197 -5.23 -0.08 -3.09
N ASP A 198 -6.32 -0.79 -2.87
CA ASP A 198 -6.72 -1.24 -1.56
C ASP A 198 -5.94 -2.51 -1.19
N GLY A 199 -5.63 -2.67 0.08
CA GLY A 199 -4.92 -3.86 0.50
C GLY A 199 -4.97 -4.07 2.01
N ALA A 200 -5.01 -5.34 2.40
CA ALA A 200 -4.84 -5.76 3.78
C ALA A 200 -4.05 -7.06 3.83
N ALA A 201 -3.23 -7.19 4.86
CA ALA A 201 -2.47 -8.42 5.11
C ALA A 201 -2.35 -8.65 6.61
N ALA A 202 -2.28 -9.92 7.00
CA ALA A 202 -2.10 -10.33 8.38
C ALA A 202 -1.08 -11.47 8.51
N MET A 203 -0.37 -11.48 9.64
CA MET A 203 0.66 -12.45 9.95
C MET A 203 0.63 -12.74 11.45
N LEU A 204 0.78 -14.00 11.82
CA LEU A 204 0.97 -14.40 13.22
C LEU A 204 2.47 -14.49 13.50
N VAL A 205 2.92 -13.85 14.57
CA VAL A 205 4.31 -13.87 15.06
C VAL A 205 4.30 -14.45 16.47
N MET A 206 5.12 -15.47 16.71
CA MET A 206 5.12 -16.20 17.98
C MET A 206 6.54 -16.53 18.42
N SER A 207 6.72 -16.75 19.73
CA SER A 207 7.90 -17.44 20.27
C SER A 207 7.93 -18.90 19.82
N GLU A 208 9.11 -19.53 19.87
CA GLU A 208 9.28 -20.97 19.67
C GLU A 208 8.63 -21.76 20.80
#